data_89d37706da6c78b87a7fedc31c902bcf
#
_entry.id   89d37706da6c78b87a7fedc31c902bcf
#
_cell.length_a   1.000
_cell.length_b   1.000
_cell.length_c   1.000
_cell.angle_alpha   90.00
_cell.angle_beta   90.00
_cell.angle_gamma   90.00
#
_symmetry.space_group_name_H-M   'P 1'
#
loop_
_entity.id
_entity.type
_entity.pdbx_description
1 polymer ?
#
loop_
_entity_poly.entity_id
_entity_poly.type
_entity_poly.pdbx_seq_one_letter_code
_entity_poly.pdbx_strand_id
1 'polypeptide(L)'
;MKVGIDLGGSHIAIGVVDSRGVIIEKIEKRLKNAEKRTIEKSIEEYIIENAKLLMKKYKISEIGIAIPGTVNDDKVIKSVNLGLENYEIVKKLKSKIQVPIKIRNDAKCAAIAENTYGCLKSYNRSIFLTLGTGIGGAVIINKKLLDTGNLPGCEIGHMSIEKDGILCKCGRKGCFEKYVKMSKERKLN
;
A
#
# COMPACT_ATOMS: atom_id res chain seq x y z
N MET A 1 8.91 -0.40 19.23
CA MET A 1 9.10 -0.08 17.81
C MET A 1 8.04 -0.79 16.99
N LYS A 2 7.82 -0.40 15.74
CA LYS A 2 6.88 -1.06 14.81
C LYS A 2 7.63 -1.51 13.57
N VAL A 3 7.10 -2.51 12.88
CA VAL A 3 7.60 -2.91 11.57
C VAL A 3 6.61 -2.41 10.51
N GLY A 4 7.12 -1.69 9.52
CA GLY A 4 6.42 -1.32 8.31
C GLY A 4 6.85 -2.24 7.16
N ILE A 5 5.89 -2.72 6.39
CA ILE A 5 6.13 -3.53 5.19
C ILE A 5 5.45 -2.84 4.02
N ASP A 6 6.21 -2.58 2.97
CA ASP A 6 5.71 -2.06 1.70
C ASP A 6 5.81 -3.15 0.63
N LEU A 7 4.65 -3.62 0.18
CA LEU A 7 4.51 -4.58 -0.92
C LEU A 7 4.24 -3.83 -2.21
N GLY A 8 5.28 -3.54 -2.99
CA GLY A 8 5.13 -3.01 -4.33
C GLY A 8 4.95 -4.12 -5.39
N GLY A 9 4.54 -3.75 -6.60
CA GLY A 9 4.37 -4.72 -7.70
C GLY A 9 5.66 -5.44 -8.14
N SER A 10 6.83 -4.92 -7.77
CA SER A 10 8.14 -5.46 -8.17
C SER A 10 9.15 -5.55 -7.03
N HIS A 11 8.79 -5.14 -5.84
CA HIS A 11 9.68 -5.15 -4.67
C HIS A 11 8.89 -5.31 -3.38
N ILE A 12 9.57 -5.73 -2.34
CA ILE A 12 9.10 -5.74 -0.97
C ILE A 12 10.16 -5.06 -0.09
N ALA A 13 9.73 -4.07 0.70
CA ALA A 13 10.56 -3.41 1.68
C ALA A 13 10.02 -3.66 3.09
N ILE A 14 10.91 -3.95 4.03
CA ILE A 14 10.58 -4.15 5.44
C ILE A 14 11.46 -3.22 6.27
N GLY A 15 10.87 -2.42 7.13
CA GLY A 15 11.60 -1.48 7.96
C GLY A 15 11.13 -1.45 9.40
N VAL A 16 12.06 -1.22 10.33
CA VAL A 16 11.76 -0.90 11.73
C VAL A 16 11.62 0.59 11.88
N VAL A 17 10.54 1.02 12.49
CA VAL A 17 10.20 2.43 12.68
C VAL A 17 10.04 2.73 14.18
N ASP A 18 10.63 3.82 14.65
CA ASP A 18 10.48 4.30 16.02
C ASP A 18 9.18 5.09 16.21
N SER A 19 8.93 5.58 17.44
CA SER A 19 7.73 6.36 17.77
C SER A 19 7.68 7.74 17.11
N ARG A 20 8.80 8.23 16.58
CA ARG A 20 8.90 9.51 15.86
C ARG A 20 8.74 9.36 14.35
N GLY A 21 8.57 8.12 13.85
CA GLY A 21 8.47 7.83 12.43
C GLY A 21 9.82 7.66 11.72
N VAL A 22 10.93 7.59 12.48
CA VAL A 22 12.26 7.40 11.91
C VAL A 22 12.48 5.93 11.58
N ILE A 23 12.95 5.66 10.36
CA ILE A 23 13.33 4.30 9.93
C ILE A 23 14.70 3.99 10.52
N ILE A 24 14.76 3.01 11.41
CA ILE A 24 15.99 2.56 12.11
C ILE A 24 16.76 1.54 11.28
N GLU A 25 16.05 0.65 10.62
CA GLU A 25 16.63 -0.39 9.77
C GLU A 25 15.69 -0.68 8.63
N LYS A 26 16.23 -0.96 7.43
CA LYS A 26 15.45 -1.26 6.24
C LYS A 26 16.09 -2.43 5.48
N ILE A 27 15.26 -3.34 5.03
CA ILE A 27 15.63 -4.49 4.20
C ILE A 27 14.74 -4.47 2.97
N GLU A 28 15.31 -4.67 1.79
CA GLU A 28 14.57 -4.69 0.52
C GLU A 28 14.90 -5.92 -0.31
N LYS A 29 13.90 -6.39 -1.06
CA LYS A 29 14.05 -7.46 -2.04
C LYS A 29 13.22 -7.16 -3.28
N ARG A 30 13.77 -7.42 -4.46
CA ARG A 30 12.98 -7.45 -5.70
C ARG A 30 12.15 -8.72 -5.76
N LEU A 31 10.88 -8.57 -6.08
CA LEU A 31 9.99 -9.68 -6.40
C LEU A 31 10.20 -10.05 -7.86
N LYS A 32 10.47 -11.33 -8.13
CA LYS A 32 10.52 -11.85 -9.50
C LYS A 32 9.08 -12.10 -9.98
N ASN A 33 8.82 -11.86 -11.25
CA ASN A 33 7.57 -12.31 -11.87
C ASN A 33 7.48 -13.84 -11.75
N ALA A 34 6.42 -14.30 -11.08
CA ALA A 34 6.18 -15.71 -10.82
C ALA A 34 4.67 -15.99 -10.91
N GLU A 35 4.31 -17.25 -11.00
CA GLU A 35 2.92 -17.69 -10.89
C GLU A 35 2.33 -17.30 -9.53
N LYS A 36 1.00 -17.09 -9.47
CA LYS A 36 0.29 -16.60 -8.28
C LYS A 36 0.67 -17.34 -6.99
N ARG A 37 0.63 -18.67 -6.99
CA ARG A 37 0.96 -19.48 -5.79
C ARG A 37 2.42 -19.32 -5.34
N THR A 38 3.32 -19.18 -6.29
CA THR A 38 4.75 -18.98 -6.02
C THR A 38 5.00 -17.60 -5.43
N ILE A 39 4.29 -16.56 -5.91
CA ILE A 39 4.44 -15.21 -5.39
C ILE A 39 3.86 -15.07 -3.97
N GLU A 40 2.69 -15.66 -3.70
CA GLU A 40 2.10 -15.70 -2.35
C GLU A 40 3.06 -16.31 -1.34
N LYS A 41 3.58 -17.52 -1.64
CA LYS A 41 4.54 -18.22 -0.79
C LYS A 41 5.83 -17.45 -0.58
N SER A 42 6.37 -16.86 -1.65
CA SER A 42 7.59 -16.04 -1.58
C SER A 42 7.41 -14.78 -0.72
N ILE A 43 6.24 -14.13 -0.77
CA ILE A 43 5.90 -12.99 0.08
C ILE A 43 5.81 -13.43 1.55
N GLU A 44 5.07 -14.51 1.84
CA GLU A 44 4.89 -15.04 3.19
C GLU A 44 6.23 -15.40 3.84
N GLU A 45 7.04 -16.21 3.16
CA GLU A 45 8.34 -16.67 3.65
C GLU A 45 9.26 -15.48 3.92
N TYR A 46 9.34 -14.53 3.00
CA TYR A 46 10.19 -13.36 3.16
C TYR A 46 9.75 -12.46 4.32
N ILE A 47 8.45 -12.23 4.48
CA ILE A 47 7.93 -11.45 5.61
C ILE A 47 8.21 -12.17 6.93
N ILE A 48 7.90 -13.48 7.03
CA ILE A 48 8.07 -14.25 8.27
C ILE A 48 9.54 -14.29 8.68
N GLU A 49 10.44 -14.58 7.76
CA GLU A 49 11.89 -14.67 8.03
C GLU A 49 12.42 -13.33 8.57
N ASN A 50 12.18 -12.24 7.83
CA ASN A 50 12.73 -10.93 8.20
C ASN A 50 12.03 -10.33 9.43
N ALA A 51 10.71 -10.50 9.59
CA ALA A 51 10.03 -10.06 10.79
C ALA A 51 10.58 -10.77 12.04
N LYS A 52 10.83 -12.09 11.99
CA LYS A 52 11.45 -12.83 13.09
C LYS A 52 12.88 -12.38 13.40
N LEU A 53 13.68 -12.07 12.37
CA LEU A 53 15.03 -11.51 12.57
C LEU A 53 14.96 -10.15 13.28
N LEU A 54 14.08 -9.26 12.84
CA LEU A 54 13.88 -7.95 13.44
C LEU A 54 13.32 -8.05 14.87
N MET A 55 12.40 -8.99 15.13
CA MET A 55 11.85 -9.23 16.48
C MET A 55 12.88 -9.78 17.47
N LYS A 56 13.93 -10.47 17.02
CA LYS A 56 15.05 -10.87 17.88
C LYS A 56 15.91 -9.66 18.28
N LYS A 57 16.01 -8.65 17.40
CA LYS A 57 16.89 -7.48 17.57
C LYS A 57 16.16 -6.31 18.24
N TYR A 58 14.87 -6.19 18.02
CA TYR A 58 14.05 -5.06 18.47
C TYR A 58 12.77 -5.53 19.17
N LYS A 59 12.34 -4.80 20.20
CA LYS A 59 11.01 -5.00 20.82
C LYS A 59 9.92 -4.45 19.89
N ILE A 60 9.42 -5.27 18.99
CA ILE A 60 8.36 -4.93 18.03
C ILE A 60 7.00 -5.13 18.69
N SER A 61 6.13 -4.11 18.60
CA SER A 61 4.79 -4.14 19.17
C SER A 61 3.69 -4.39 18.13
N GLU A 62 3.95 -4.12 16.84
CA GLU A 62 2.94 -4.15 15.78
C GLU A 62 3.61 -4.22 14.41
N ILE A 63 2.94 -4.83 13.44
CA ILE A 63 3.34 -4.86 12.03
C ILE A 63 2.24 -4.20 11.19
N GLY A 64 2.61 -3.22 10.37
CA GLY A 64 1.75 -2.62 9.35
C GLY A 64 2.20 -3.01 7.95
N ILE A 65 1.27 -3.40 7.08
CA ILE A 65 1.58 -3.80 5.70
C ILE A 65 0.81 -2.88 4.73
N ALA A 66 1.55 -2.19 3.88
CA ALA A 66 1.03 -1.42 2.75
C ALA A 66 0.98 -2.32 1.52
N ILE A 67 -0.17 -2.37 0.83
CA ILE A 67 -0.40 -3.25 -0.32
C ILE A 67 -1.14 -2.46 -1.41
N PRO A 68 -0.69 -2.52 -2.67
CA PRO A 68 -1.41 -1.89 -3.78
C PRO A 68 -2.72 -2.64 -4.07
N GLY A 69 -3.79 -1.90 -4.30
CA GLY A 69 -5.11 -2.44 -4.61
C GLY A 69 -6.11 -2.35 -3.47
N THR A 70 -7.15 -3.16 -3.54
CA THR A 70 -8.24 -3.17 -2.58
C THR A 70 -7.98 -4.19 -1.48
N VAL A 71 -8.01 -3.74 -0.24
CA VAL A 71 -7.81 -4.57 0.95
C VAL A 71 -8.91 -4.28 1.98
N ASN A 72 -9.19 -5.26 2.82
CA ASN A 72 -9.90 -5.05 4.09
C ASN A 72 -8.92 -5.32 5.25
N ASP A 73 -9.41 -5.36 6.49
CA ASP A 73 -8.55 -5.48 7.67
C ASP A 73 -7.74 -6.78 7.73
N ASP A 74 -8.15 -7.84 7.05
CA ASP A 74 -7.57 -9.18 7.17
C ASP A 74 -6.98 -9.75 5.88
N LYS A 75 -7.45 -9.27 4.71
CA LYS A 75 -7.06 -9.87 3.43
C LYS A 75 -6.96 -8.87 2.28
N VAL A 76 -6.20 -9.25 1.29
CA VAL A 76 -6.20 -8.61 -0.02
C VAL A 76 -7.43 -9.09 -0.79
N ILE A 77 -8.35 -8.17 -1.10
CA ILE A 77 -9.51 -8.47 -1.95
C ILE A 77 -9.02 -8.63 -3.39
N LYS A 78 -8.29 -7.63 -3.90
CA LYS A 78 -7.72 -7.66 -5.24
C LYS A 78 -6.52 -6.73 -5.36
N SER A 79 -5.41 -7.27 -5.82
CA SER A 79 -4.21 -6.52 -6.20
C SER A 79 -3.75 -6.98 -7.58
N VAL A 80 -4.08 -6.17 -8.60
CA VAL A 80 -3.75 -6.48 -10.02
C VAL A 80 -2.25 -6.54 -10.23
N ASN A 81 -1.50 -5.63 -9.61
CA ASN A 81 -0.06 -5.51 -9.76
C ASN A 81 0.71 -6.70 -9.16
N LEU A 82 0.14 -7.35 -8.16
CA LEU A 82 0.71 -8.54 -7.50
C LEU A 82 0.06 -9.85 -7.95
N GLY A 83 -0.99 -9.78 -8.78
CA GLY A 83 -1.76 -10.97 -9.17
C GLY A 83 -2.48 -11.65 -7.99
N LEU A 84 -2.74 -10.92 -6.89
CA LEU A 84 -3.38 -11.44 -5.69
C LEU A 84 -4.89 -11.20 -5.72
N GLU A 85 -5.66 -12.20 -5.30
CA GLU A 85 -7.12 -12.12 -5.19
C GLU A 85 -7.59 -13.00 -4.04
N ASN A 86 -8.43 -12.43 -3.15
CA ASN A 86 -8.94 -13.10 -1.94
C ASN A 86 -7.84 -13.72 -1.07
N TYR A 87 -6.70 -13.05 -0.95
CA TYR A 87 -5.53 -13.57 -0.27
C TYR A 87 -5.52 -13.22 1.22
N GLU A 88 -5.66 -14.24 2.09
CA GLU A 88 -5.76 -14.11 3.56
C GLU A 88 -4.36 -13.91 4.22
N ILE A 89 -3.64 -12.90 3.80
CA ILE A 89 -2.26 -12.64 4.24
C ILE A 89 -2.13 -12.52 5.77
N VAL A 90 -3.06 -11.80 6.41
CA VAL A 90 -3.00 -11.58 7.87
C VAL A 90 -3.15 -12.89 8.62
N LYS A 91 -4.10 -13.75 8.24
CA LYS A 91 -4.30 -15.07 8.86
C LYS A 91 -3.07 -15.95 8.73
N LYS A 92 -2.47 -15.97 7.54
CA LYS A 92 -1.25 -16.76 7.27
C LYS A 92 -0.06 -16.27 8.09
N LEU A 93 0.14 -14.96 8.18
CA LEU A 93 1.23 -14.39 8.96
C LEU A 93 1.03 -14.56 10.48
N LYS A 94 -0.19 -14.39 10.99
CA LYS A 94 -0.53 -14.59 12.41
C LYS A 94 -0.25 -16.00 12.92
N SER A 95 -0.25 -17.01 12.03
CA SER A 95 0.13 -18.37 12.41
C SER A 95 1.61 -18.51 12.81
N LYS A 96 2.46 -17.55 12.47
CA LYS A 96 3.92 -17.58 12.67
C LYS A 96 4.48 -16.37 13.41
N ILE A 97 3.69 -15.29 13.55
CA ILE A 97 4.08 -14.01 14.14
C ILE A 97 3.06 -13.62 15.20
N GLN A 98 3.53 -13.39 16.45
CA GLN A 98 2.69 -13.23 17.64
C GLN A 98 2.38 -11.75 18.00
N VAL A 99 2.58 -10.81 17.08
CA VAL A 99 2.22 -9.39 17.28
C VAL A 99 1.03 -9.02 16.38
N PRO A 100 0.27 -7.99 16.73
CA PRO A 100 -0.81 -7.47 15.88
C PRO A 100 -0.31 -7.12 14.48
N ILE A 101 -1.05 -7.56 13.46
CA ILE A 101 -0.76 -7.28 12.06
C ILE A 101 -1.96 -6.56 11.45
N LYS A 102 -1.71 -5.44 10.78
CA LYS A 102 -2.71 -4.65 10.05
C LYS A 102 -2.28 -4.47 8.62
N ILE A 103 -3.23 -4.48 7.71
CA ILE A 103 -2.99 -4.18 6.28
C ILE A 103 -3.82 -2.98 5.85
N ARG A 104 -3.29 -2.24 4.87
CA ARG A 104 -3.99 -1.12 4.24
C ARG A 104 -3.45 -0.88 2.83
N ASN A 105 -4.26 -0.20 2.02
CA ASN A 105 -3.81 0.25 0.70
C ASN A 105 -2.57 1.15 0.82
N ASP A 106 -1.62 1.02 -0.09
CA ASP A 106 -0.32 1.71 -0.12
C ASP A 106 -0.46 3.25 -0.14
N ALA A 107 -1.30 3.81 -1.00
CA ALA A 107 -1.53 5.26 -1.07
C ALA A 107 -2.17 5.79 0.23
N LYS A 108 -3.06 5.01 0.86
CA LYS A 108 -3.65 5.36 2.16
C LYS A 108 -2.62 5.31 3.29
N CYS A 109 -1.70 4.34 3.27
CA CYS A 109 -0.57 4.29 4.22
C CYS A 109 0.33 5.51 4.07
N ALA A 110 0.70 5.89 2.84
CA ALA A 110 1.52 7.05 2.57
C ALA A 110 0.84 8.35 3.03
N ALA A 111 -0.46 8.51 2.77
CA ALA A 111 -1.24 9.66 3.24
C ALA A 111 -1.27 9.77 4.77
N ILE A 112 -1.42 8.64 5.48
CA ILE A 112 -1.38 8.61 6.95
C ILE A 112 0.01 9.01 7.46
N ALA A 113 1.08 8.54 6.81
CA ALA A 113 2.45 8.90 7.17
C ALA A 113 2.69 10.40 7.01
N GLU A 114 2.28 10.99 5.88
CA GLU A 114 2.38 12.43 5.64
C GLU A 114 1.52 13.26 6.62
N ASN A 115 0.35 12.78 6.99
CA ASN A 115 -0.52 13.42 7.98
C ASN A 115 0.05 13.34 9.41
N THR A 116 0.84 12.32 9.70
CA THR A 116 1.39 12.10 11.05
C THR A 116 2.77 12.74 11.22
N TYR A 117 3.64 12.58 10.24
CA TYR A 117 5.05 12.94 10.33
C TYR A 117 5.51 13.94 9.27
N GLY A 118 4.77 14.06 8.15
CA GLY A 118 5.17 14.80 6.97
C GLY A 118 4.46 16.15 6.78
N CYS A 119 4.38 16.57 5.53
CA CYS A 119 3.90 17.89 5.12
C CYS A 119 2.41 18.14 5.41
N LEU A 120 1.61 17.09 5.60
CA LEU A 120 0.17 17.23 5.89
C LEU A 120 -0.14 17.40 7.38
N LYS A 121 0.85 17.29 8.26
CA LYS A 121 0.68 17.32 9.72
C LYS A 121 -0.02 18.57 10.26
N SER A 122 0.15 19.72 9.62
CA SER A 122 -0.43 20.98 10.05
C SER A 122 -1.86 21.22 9.57
N TYR A 123 -2.37 20.38 8.64
CA TYR A 123 -3.66 20.60 8.00
C TYR A 123 -4.75 19.70 8.57
N ASN A 124 -5.95 20.26 8.81
CA ASN A 124 -7.11 19.49 9.23
C ASN A 124 -7.81 18.76 8.08
N ARG A 125 -7.66 19.29 6.86
CA ARG A 125 -8.24 18.71 5.63
C ARG A 125 -7.17 18.70 4.55
N SER A 126 -7.00 17.58 3.88
CA SER A 126 -6.03 17.44 2.81
C SER A 126 -6.42 16.33 1.85
N ILE A 127 -5.90 16.45 0.63
CA ILE A 127 -5.96 15.39 -0.38
C ILE A 127 -4.51 15.00 -0.67
N PHE A 128 -4.25 13.71 -0.62
CA PHE A 128 -2.96 13.13 -0.96
C PHE A 128 -3.09 12.38 -2.29
N LEU A 129 -2.17 12.59 -3.19
CA LEU A 129 -2.12 11.91 -4.50
C LEU A 129 -0.76 11.26 -4.70
N THR A 130 -0.75 10.04 -5.19
CA THR A 130 0.46 9.36 -5.67
C THR A 130 0.41 9.29 -7.20
N LEU A 131 1.50 9.71 -7.84
CA LEU A 131 1.67 9.67 -9.29
C LEU A 131 2.70 8.59 -9.63
N GLY A 132 2.27 7.54 -10.33
CA GLY A 132 3.14 6.42 -10.70
C GLY A 132 2.59 5.66 -11.91
N THR A 133 2.53 4.33 -11.83
CA THR A 133 1.86 3.49 -12.85
C THR A 133 0.38 3.83 -13.03
N GLY A 134 -0.25 4.39 -12.00
CA GLY A 134 -1.59 4.94 -11.98
C GLY A 134 -1.62 6.13 -11.03
N ILE A 135 -2.81 6.58 -10.67
CA ILE A 135 -3.03 7.60 -9.65
C ILE A 135 -3.72 6.94 -8.46
N GLY A 136 -3.00 6.87 -7.35
CA GLY A 136 -3.59 6.57 -6.05
C GLY A 136 -3.95 7.86 -5.30
N GLY A 137 -4.78 7.75 -4.26
CA GLY A 137 -5.08 8.91 -3.46
C GLY A 137 -5.79 8.60 -2.16
N ALA A 138 -5.83 9.60 -1.30
CA ALA A 138 -6.53 9.56 -0.04
C ALA A 138 -7.03 10.95 0.34
N VAL A 139 -8.14 10.98 1.03
CA VAL A 139 -8.73 12.21 1.61
C VAL A 139 -8.60 12.13 3.12
N ILE A 140 -8.15 13.22 3.73
CA ILE A 140 -8.03 13.38 5.17
C ILE A 140 -8.95 14.50 5.62
N ILE A 141 -9.79 14.21 6.62
CA ILE A 141 -10.72 15.18 7.23
C ILE A 141 -10.55 15.10 8.74
N ASN A 142 -10.38 16.25 9.38
CA ASN A 142 -10.13 16.35 10.82
C ASN A 142 -8.95 15.46 11.26
N LYS A 143 -7.87 15.49 10.48
CA LYS A 143 -6.65 14.66 10.67
C LYS A 143 -6.89 13.14 10.64
N LYS A 144 -8.03 12.69 10.18
CA LYS A 144 -8.35 11.27 10.02
C LYS A 144 -8.55 10.94 8.55
N LEU A 145 -8.04 9.79 8.15
CA LEU A 145 -8.32 9.25 6.82
C LEU A 145 -9.85 9.11 6.65
N LEU A 146 -10.37 9.63 5.55
CA LEU A 146 -11.74 9.34 5.14
C LEU A 146 -11.80 7.87 4.74
N ASP A 147 -12.23 7.04 5.66
CA ASP A 147 -12.38 5.61 5.45
C ASP A 147 -13.81 5.29 5.06
N THR A 148 -13.96 4.46 4.04
CA THR A 148 -15.25 4.02 3.51
C THR A 148 -15.57 2.58 3.94
N GLY A 149 -14.87 2.10 4.97
CA GLY A 149 -14.98 0.73 5.45
C GLY A 149 -14.44 -0.29 4.44
N ASN A 150 -15.18 -1.36 4.20
CA ASN A 150 -14.79 -2.44 3.28
C ASN A 150 -14.98 -2.08 1.79
N LEU A 151 -15.48 -0.89 1.49
CA LEU A 151 -15.67 -0.44 0.10
C LEU A 151 -14.39 0.26 -0.39
N PRO A 152 -14.03 0.09 -1.68
CA PRO A 152 -13.00 0.89 -2.29
C PRO A 152 -13.46 2.35 -2.30
N GLY A 153 -12.91 3.15 -1.39
CA GLY A 153 -13.28 4.55 -1.25
C GLY A 153 -12.16 5.48 -1.60
N CYS A 154 -12.52 6.66 -2.06
CA CYS A 154 -11.57 7.71 -2.44
C CYS A 154 -10.57 7.24 -3.51
N GLU A 155 -11.03 6.42 -4.46
CA GLU A 155 -10.26 6.02 -5.65
C GLU A 155 -10.16 7.20 -6.63
N ILE A 156 -9.41 8.23 -6.25
CA ILE A 156 -9.35 9.53 -6.94
C ILE A 156 -8.88 9.37 -8.38
N GLY A 157 -7.93 8.46 -8.63
CA GLY A 157 -7.46 8.15 -9.99
C GLY A 157 -8.56 7.61 -10.91
N HIS A 158 -9.61 7.03 -10.35
CA HIS A 158 -10.75 6.51 -11.10
C HIS A 158 -11.96 7.46 -11.17
N MET A 159 -11.82 8.69 -10.69
CA MET A 159 -12.82 9.73 -10.90
C MET A 159 -12.92 10.05 -12.40
N SER A 160 -14.11 9.97 -12.97
CA SER A 160 -14.33 10.35 -14.39
C SER A 160 -14.27 11.87 -14.54
N ILE A 161 -13.31 12.34 -15.30
CA ILE A 161 -13.13 13.75 -15.66
C ILE A 161 -13.60 14.05 -17.09
N GLU A 162 -13.82 13.00 -17.90
CA GLU A 162 -14.29 13.09 -19.27
C GLU A 162 -15.34 12.00 -19.54
N LYS A 163 -16.60 12.40 -19.81
CA LYS A 163 -17.74 11.47 -19.92
C LYS A 163 -17.55 10.37 -20.96
N ASP A 164 -17.11 10.74 -22.16
CA ASP A 164 -16.91 9.83 -23.30
C ASP A 164 -15.43 9.55 -23.57
N GLY A 165 -14.60 9.73 -22.55
CA GLY A 165 -13.16 9.66 -22.67
C GLY A 165 -12.59 8.24 -22.75
N ILE A 166 -11.29 8.13 -22.52
CA ILE A 166 -10.50 6.90 -22.67
C ILE A 166 -11.04 5.79 -21.75
N LEU A 167 -11.22 4.58 -22.31
CA LEU A 167 -11.62 3.40 -21.53
C LEU A 167 -10.55 3.05 -20.49
N CYS A 168 -10.96 2.95 -19.24
CA CYS A 168 -10.11 2.55 -18.12
C CYS A 168 -10.22 1.06 -17.85
N LYS A 169 -9.15 0.46 -17.31
CA LYS A 169 -9.13 -0.95 -16.87
C LYS A 169 -10.16 -1.26 -15.75
N CYS A 170 -10.66 -0.24 -15.04
CA CYS A 170 -11.74 -0.40 -14.07
C CYS A 170 -13.13 -0.58 -14.70
N GLY A 171 -13.24 -0.55 -16.03
CA GLY A 171 -14.50 -0.68 -16.78
C GLY A 171 -15.20 0.65 -17.08
N ARG A 172 -14.78 1.77 -16.48
CA ARG A 172 -15.35 3.11 -16.73
C ARG A 172 -14.57 3.86 -17.82
N LYS A 173 -15.19 4.89 -18.40
CA LYS A 173 -14.55 5.82 -19.31
C LYS A 173 -14.11 7.08 -18.58
N GLY A 174 -13.06 7.74 -19.10
CA GLY A 174 -12.66 9.07 -18.70
C GLY A 174 -12.02 9.19 -17.32
N CYS A 175 -11.51 8.10 -16.75
CA CYS A 175 -10.84 8.14 -15.44
C CYS A 175 -9.62 9.07 -15.46
N PHE A 176 -9.46 9.88 -14.43
CA PHE A 176 -8.36 10.84 -14.25
C PHE A 176 -6.98 10.25 -14.53
N GLU A 177 -6.69 9.07 -14.01
CA GLU A 177 -5.40 8.39 -14.22
C GLU A 177 -5.05 8.14 -15.69
N LYS A 178 -6.07 8.09 -16.59
CA LYS A 178 -5.83 7.85 -18.03
C LYS A 178 -5.21 9.05 -18.72
N TYR A 179 -5.37 10.24 -18.15
CA TYR A 179 -4.92 11.51 -18.72
C TYR A 179 -3.61 12.01 -18.12
N VAL A 180 -3.28 11.56 -16.90
CA VAL A 180 -2.12 12.04 -16.14
C VAL A 180 -1.05 10.96 -15.96
N LYS A 181 -1.34 9.72 -16.35
CA LYS A 181 -0.38 8.61 -16.27
C LYS A 181 0.94 9.00 -16.92
N MET A 182 2.01 8.99 -16.17
CA MET A 182 3.37 9.13 -16.70
C MET A 182 3.66 7.90 -17.58
N SER A 183 3.49 8.04 -18.90
CA SER A 183 3.96 7.04 -19.84
C SER A 183 5.48 7.11 -19.88
N LYS A 184 6.15 5.96 -20.02
CA LYS A 184 7.58 5.90 -20.28
C LYS A 184 7.99 6.64 -21.56
N GLU A 185 7.03 7.05 -22.37
CA GLU A 185 7.18 7.70 -23.68
C GLU A 185 7.12 9.24 -23.65
N ARG A 186 6.64 9.85 -22.55
CA ARG A 186 6.77 11.30 -22.41
C ARG A 186 8.17 11.64 -21.90
N LYS A 187 9.15 11.67 -22.82
CA LYS A 187 10.32 12.51 -22.63
C LYS A 187 9.80 13.94 -22.53
N LEU A 188 9.99 14.55 -21.39
CA LEU A 188 9.83 15.99 -21.23
C LEU A 188 10.84 16.64 -22.19
N ASN A 189 10.37 17.23 -23.27
CA ASN A 189 11.15 18.16 -24.08
C ASN A 189 11.31 19.47 -23.31
#